data_864539d0688ae45640ece046035ab885
#
_entry.id   864539d0688ae45640ece046035ab885
#
_cell.length_a   1.000
_cell.length_b   1.000
_cell.length_c   1.000
_cell.angle_alpha   90.00
_cell.angle_beta   90.00
_cell.angle_gamma   90.00
#
_symmetry.space_group_name_H-M   'P 1'
#
loop_
_entity.id
_entity.type
_entity.pdbx_description
1 polymer ?
#
loop_
_entity_poly.entity_id
_entity_poly.type
_entity_poly.pdbx_seq_one_letter_code
_entity_poly.pdbx_strand_id
1 'polypeptide(L)'
;MCIRDSSLTVLEQAIGLEQRLGGPNLTLRLAALLHDIGKPKTKQLIPGGGVSFHHHEVVGARMCKERLKKLRFDNHLISDVAKLTFLHLRFHGYGSGEWTDSAVRRYVRDAGELLTHLHLLTRADCTTRNKKKADGLAKTYDQLEKRIEDLMAQEELNKIRPDLTGDEIMQILGIKPSPIVGKAYEFLLELRLEHGPQGEEKAKEELLKWWKEQN
;
A
#
# COMPACT_ATOMS: atom_id res chain seq x y z
N MET A 1 19.14 9.03 -16.69
CA MET A 1 19.58 9.06 -15.27
C MET A 1 19.96 7.63 -14.88
N CYS A 2 21.08 7.42 -14.19
CA CYS A 2 21.50 6.09 -13.73
C CYS A 2 20.61 5.69 -12.54
N ILE A 3 20.13 4.44 -12.49
CA ILE A 3 19.28 3.93 -11.39
C ILE A 3 19.96 4.15 -10.03
N ARG A 4 21.29 3.91 -9.95
CA ARG A 4 22.05 4.15 -8.72
C ARG A 4 21.97 5.60 -8.24
N ASP A 5 22.20 6.55 -9.14
CA ASP A 5 22.23 7.97 -8.80
C ASP A 5 20.83 8.46 -8.40
N SER A 6 19.78 7.93 -9.05
CA SER A 6 18.38 8.15 -8.66
C SER A 6 18.12 7.65 -7.25
N SER A 7 18.51 6.40 -6.93
CA SER A 7 18.27 5.80 -5.61
C SER A 7 19.01 6.54 -4.49
N LEU A 8 20.22 7.07 -4.76
CA LEU A 8 20.95 7.90 -3.77
C LEU A 8 20.23 9.23 -3.53
N THR A 9 19.74 9.88 -4.59
CA THR A 9 18.95 11.11 -4.45
C THR A 9 17.67 10.86 -3.63
N VAL A 10 16.97 9.75 -3.90
CA VAL A 10 15.77 9.35 -3.11
C VAL A 10 16.13 9.10 -1.66
N LEU A 11 17.25 8.45 -1.38
CA LEU A 11 17.74 8.24 -0.01
C LEU A 11 18.02 9.57 0.71
N GLU A 12 18.71 10.53 0.06
CA GLU A 12 18.98 11.85 0.62
C GLU A 12 17.67 12.61 0.93
N GLN A 13 16.70 12.57 0.01
CA GLN A 13 15.39 13.17 0.22
C GLN A 13 14.62 12.50 1.36
N ALA A 14 14.68 11.17 1.47
CA ALA A 14 14.05 10.41 2.56
C ALA A 14 14.65 10.78 3.92
N ILE A 15 15.97 10.91 4.01
CA ILE A 15 16.66 11.38 5.22
C ILE A 15 16.17 12.77 5.62
N GLY A 16 15.95 13.67 4.67
CA GLY A 16 15.39 15.01 4.95
C GLY A 16 13.96 14.99 5.51
N LEU A 17 13.22 13.89 5.32
CA LEU A 17 11.83 13.74 5.77
C LEU A 17 11.68 12.93 7.08
N GLU A 18 12.73 12.31 7.60
CA GLU A 18 12.70 11.39 8.77
C GLU A 18 12.17 12.02 10.06
N GLN A 19 12.22 13.33 10.20
CA GLN A 19 11.66 14.03 11.37
C GLN A 19 10.16 13.73 11.56
N ARG A 20 9.43 13.41 10.49
CA ARG A 20 8.03 12.99 10.58
C ARG A 20 7.84 11.59 11.19
N LEU A 21 8.92 10.82 11.35
CA LEU A 21 8.97 9.53 12.05
C LEU A 21 9.64 9.62 13.44
N GLY A 22 9.94 10.84 13.90
CA GLY A 22 10.60 11.06 15.17
C GLY A 22 12.13 11.00 15.12
N GLY A 23 12.74 10.93 13.92
CA GLY A 23 14.19 10.93 13.73
C GLY A 23 14.68 9.84 12.78
N PRO A 24 15.98 9.49 12.83
CA PRO A 24 16.59 8.52 11.90
C PRO A 24 15.86 7.18 11.85
N ASN A 25 15.48 6.75 10.64
CA ASN A 25 14.67 5.56 10.44
C ASN A 25 15.30 4.61 9.39
N LEU A 26 15.80 3.47 9.86
CA LEU A 26 16.51 2.51 9.01
C LEU A 26 15.58 1.87 7.96
N THR A 27 14.32 1.59 8.31
CA THR A 27 13.32 1.03 7.40
C THR A 27 13.11 1.96 6.21
N LEU A 28 12.89 3.26 6.47
CA LEU A 28 12.70 4.26 5.41
C LEU A 28 13.95 4.39 4.54
N ARG A 29 15.14 4.46 5.13
CA ARG A 29 16.42 4.57 4.41
C ARG A 29 16.66 3.39 3.49
N LEU A 30 16.46 2.16 3.98
CA LEU A 30 16.63 0.95 3.17
C LEU A 30 15.57 0.84 2.08
N ALA A 31 14.32 1.21 2.36
CA ALA A 31 13.27 1.25 1.35
C ALA A 31 13.61 2.27 0.26
N ALA A 32 14.05 3.48 0.60
CA ALA A 32 14.47 4.51 -0.35
C ALA A 32 15.65 4.05 -1.22
N LEU A 33 16.63 3.38 -0.61
CA LEU A 33 17.80 2.87 -1.35
C LEU A 33 17.43 1.73 -2.31
N LEU A 34 16.47 0.88 -1.94
CA LEU A 34 16.17 -0.39 -2.61
C LEU A 34 14.85 -0.37 -3.40
N HIS A 35 14.04 0.71 -3.38
CA HIS A 35 12.72 0.74 -4.03
C HIS A 35 12.78 0.30 -5.50
N ASP A 36 13.82 0.68 -6.21
CA ASP A 36 14.03 0.43 -7.64
C ASP A 36 14.97 -0.76 -7.97
N ILE A 37 15.33 -1.57 -6.98
CA ILE A 37 16.28 -2.69 -7.15
C ILE A 37 15.82 -3.72 -8.20
N GLY A 38 14.53 -3.78 -8.48
CA GLY A 38 13.93 -4.67 -9.49
C GLY A 38 14.11 -4.22 -10.93
N LYS A 39 14.34 -2.92 -11.18
CA LYS A 39 14.41 -2.35 -12.54
C LYS A 39 15.41 -3.03 -13.48
N PRO A 40 16.63 -3.37 -13.07
CA PRO A 40 17.57 -4.05 -13.98
C PRO A 40 17.06 -5.41 -14.48
N LYS A 41 16.31 -6.15 -13.65
CA LYS A 41 15.76 -7.48 -14.01
C LYS A 41 14.49 -7.41 -14.84
N THR A 42 13.79 -6.29 -14.81
CA THR A 42 12.50 -6.11 -15.51
C THR A 42 12.60 -5.18 -16.71
N LYS A 43 13.81 -4.76 -17.04
CA LYS A 43 14.07 -3.88 -18.19
C LYS A 43 13.68 -4.56 -19.50
N GLN A 44 12.80 -3.92 -20.25
CA GLN A 44 12.39 -4.34 -21.60
C GLN A 44 12.49 -3.17 -22.58
N LEU A 45 12.94 -3.44 -23.80
CA LEU A 45 12.90 -2.47 -24.88
C LEU A 45 11.50 -2.44 -25.49
N ILE A 46 10.95 -1.26 -25.70
CA ILE A 46 9.66 -1.06 -26.32
C ILE A 46 9.84 -0.92 -27.83
N PRO A 47 9.07 -1.65 -28.68
CA PRO A 47 9.06 -1.41 -30.12
C PRO A 47 8.76 0.07 -30.43
N GLY A 48 9.55 0.69 -31.28
CA GLY A 48 9.44 2.13 -31.58
C GLY A 48 10.25 3.04 -30.67
N GLY A 49 10.97 2.49 -29.69
CA GLY A 49 11.90 3.20 -28.79
C GLY A 49 11.37 3.35 -27.34
N GLY A 50 12.30 3.50 -26.43
CA GLY A 50 12.03 3.58 -25.00
C GLY A 50 12.29 2.28 -24.24
N VAL A 51 12.10 2.37 -22.93
CA VAL A 51 12.34 1.25 -21.99
C VAL A 51 11.20 1.20 -20.99
N SER A 52 10.70 -0.02 -20.72
CA SER A 52 9.75 -0.28 -19.64
C SER A 52 10.38 -1.09 -18.51
N PHE A 53 9.76 -1.04 -17.34
CA PHE A 53 10.16 -1.76 -16.12
C PHE A 53 8.94 -2.36 -15.44
N HIS A 54 8.04 -2.99 -16.20
CA HIS A 54 6.81 -3.55 -15.65
C HIS A 54 7.10 -4.55 -14.53
N HIS A 55 6.32 -4.45 -13.45
CA HIS A 55 6.40 -5.30 -12.26
C HIS A 55 7.73 -5.26 -11.52
N HIS A 56 8.51 -4.16 -11.65
CA HIS A 56 9.77 -4.04 -10.90
C HIS A 56 9.55 -3.95 -9.40
N GLU A 57 8.39 -3.49 -8.93
CA GLU A 57 8.00 -3.47 -7.52
C GLU A 57 7.85 -4.89 -6.95
N VAL A 58 7.26 -5.83 -7.71
CA VAL A 58 7.09 -7.22 -7.32
C VAL A 58 8.44 -7.94 -7.26
N VAL A 59 9.23 -7.80 -8.34
CA VAL A 59 10.58 -8.39 -8.42
C VAL A 59 11.50 -7.75 -7.38
N GLY A 60 11.42 -6.43 -7.20
CA GLY A 60 12.18 -5.67 -6.22
C GLY A 60 11.92 -6.11 -4.79
N ALA A 61 10.66 -6.27 -4.40
CA ALA A 61 10.29 -6.75 -3.07
C ALA A 61 10.92 -8.12 -2.74
N ARG A 62 10.91 -9.05 -3.70
CA ARG A 62 11.58 -10.35 -3.55
C ARG A 62 13.10 -10.19 -3.41
N MET A 63 13.71 -9.37 -4.26
CA MET A 63 15.15 -9.09 -4.20
C MET A 63 15.57 -8.43 -2.89
N CYS A 64 14.75 -7.51 -2.34
CA CYS A 64 14.96 -6.92 -1.02
C CYS A 64 15.01 -8.01 0.07
N LYS A 65 14.02 -8.90 0.11
CA LYS A 65 13.98 -10.01 1.08
C LYS A 65 15.25 -10.86 1.01
N GLU A 66 15.64 -11.28 -0.19
CA GLU A 66 16.84 -12.11 -0.40
C GLU A 66 18.12 -11.36 0.03
N ARG A 67 18.24 -10.08 -0.36
CA ARG A 67 19.43 -9.27 -0.06
C ARG A 67 19.58 -8.98 1.42
N LEU A 68 18.53 -8.51 2.07
CA LEU A 68 18.55 -8.16 3.48
C LEU A 68 18.72 -9.39 4.38
N LYS A 69 18.14 -10.55 3.99
CA LYS A 69 18.39 -11.82 4.68
C LYS A 69 19.86 -12.23 4.62
N LYS A 70 20.52 -12.09 3.45
CA LYS A 70 21.97 -12.34 3.31
C LYS A 70 22.81 -11.40 4.16
N LEU A 71 22.36 -10.18 4.38
CA LEU A 71 23.00 -9.18 5.25
C LEU A 71 22.64 -9.37 6.73
N ARG A 72 21.85 -10.40 7.06
CA ARG A 72 21.45 -10.77 8.43
C ARG A 72 20.65 -9.68 9.17
N PHE A 73 19.85 -8.91 8.46
CA PHE A 73 18.85 -8.06 9.09
C PHE A 73 17.74 -8.89 9.74
N ASP A 74 17.03 -8.32 10.72
CA ASP A 74 15.91 -8.99 11.36
C ASP A 74 14.72 -9.16 10.41
N ASN A 75 13.85 -10.13 10.71
CA ASN A 75 12.74 -10.48 9.82
C ASN A 75 11.66 -9.39 9.71
N HIS A 76 11.47 -8.59 10.75
CA HIS A 76 10.50 -7.49 10.75
C HIS A 76 10.95 -6.41 9.78
N LEU A 77 12.18 -5.94 9.90
CA LEU A 77 12.78 -4.97 8.99
C LEU A 77 12.76 -5.47 7.54
N ILE A 78 13.10 -6.75 7.30
CA ILE A 78 13.05 -7.36 5.96
C ILE A 78 11.65 -7.30 5.37
N SER A 79 10.64 -7.64 6.18
CA SER A 79 9.23 -7.60 5.78
C SER A 79 8.78 -6.20 5.41
N ASP A 80 9.11 -5.22 6.26
CA ASP A 80 8.70 -3.83 6.11
C ASP A 80 9.32 -3.18 4.88
N VAL A 81 10.64 -3.33 4.69
CA VAL A 81 11.33 -2.81 3.51
C VAL A 81 10.80 -3.43 2.22
N ALA A 82 10.57 -4.75 2.22
CA ALA A 82 10.00 -5.43 1.07
C ALA A 82 8.56 -4.97 0.77
N LYS A 83 7.75 -4.75 1.81
CA LYS A 83 6.38 -4.23 1.68
C LYS A 83 6.39 -2.81 1.13
N LEU A 84 7.24 -1.93 1.63
CA LEU A 84 7.39 -0.57 1.10
C LEU A 84 7.86 -0.58 -0.36
N THR A 85 8.84 -1.42 -0.71
CA THR A 85 9.28 -1.59 -2.09
C THR A 85 8.16 -2.09 -2.99
N PHE A 86 7.29 -2.99 -2.53
CA PHE A 86 6.13 -3.45 -3.28
C PHE A 86 5.08 -2.37 -3.50
N LEU A 87 4.87 -1.50 -2.50
CA LEU A 87 3.79 -0.51 -2.50
C LEU A 87 4.19 0.84 -3.11
N HIS A 88 5.49 1.12 -3.35
CA HIS A 88 5.96 2.48 -3.69
C HIS A 88 5.29 3.07 -4.95
N LEU A 89 4.84 2.23 -5.89
CA LEU A 89 4.15 2.68 -7.10
C LEU A 89 2.64 2.94 -6.90
N ARG A 90 2.06 2.54 -5.76
CA ARG A 90 0.61 2.65 -5.54
C ARG A 90 0.10 4.07 -5.63
N PHE A 91 0.93 5.06 -5.27
CA PHE A 91 0.57 6.48 -5.37
C PHE A 91 0.47 6.99 -6.81
N HIS A 92 1.14 6.39 -7.78
CA HIS A 92 1.20 6.93 -9.15
C HIS A 92 -0.17 7.04 -9.85
N GLY A 93 -1.18 6.34 -9.39
CA GLY A 93 -2.56 6.49 -9.84
C GLY A 93 -3.30 7.68 -9.24
N TYR A 94 -2.79 8.29 -8.16
CA TYR A 94 -3.40 9.44 -7.50
C TYR A 94 -2.98 10.73 -8.21
N GLY A 95 -3.89 11.46 -8.78
CA GLY A 95 -3.59 12.73 -9.51
C GLY A 95 -3.63 12.61 -11.02
N SER A 96 -3.72 11.41 -11.59
CA SER A 96 -4.03 11.18 -13.01
C SER A 96 -5.46 10.70 -13.26
N GLY A 97 -6.21 10.45 -12.19
CA GLY A 97 -7.61 10.03 -12.18
C GLY A 97 -8.23 10.23 -10.79
N GLU A 98 -9.53 10.11 -10.68
CA GLU A 98 -10.22 10.19 -9.41
C GLU A 98 -9.99 8.91 -8.61
N TRP A 99 -9.22 9.00 -7.54
CA TRP A 99 -9.22 7.95 -6.53
C TRP A 99 -10.57 7.97 -5.81
N THR A 100 -11.29 6.88 -5.89
CA THR A 100 -12.49 6.67 -5.10
C THR A 100 -12.13 6.46 -3.63
N ASP A 101 -13.10 6.60 -2.72
CA ASP A 101 -12.88 6.29 -1.31
C ASP A 101 -12.50 4.82 -1.10
N SER A 102 -13.03 3.93 -1.94
CA SER A 102 -12.62 2.53 -2.01
C SER A 102 -11.12 2.37 -2.29
N ALA A 103 -10.56 3.11 -3.25
CA ALA A 103 -9.14 3.07 -3.54
C ALA A 103 -8.29 3.60 -2.36
N VAL A 104 -8.75 4.66 -1.69
CA VAL A 104 -8.09 5.20 -0.49
C VAL A 104 -8.13 4.19 0.66
N ARG A 105 -9.27 3.54 0.92
CA ARG A 105 -9.39 2.49 1.95
C ARG A 105 -8.42 1.33 1.69
N ARG A 106 -8.34 0.86 0.43
CA ARG A 106 -7.40 -0.19 0.03
C ARG A 106 -5.95 0.24 0.22
N TYR A 107 -5.61 1.48 -0.15
CA TYR A 107 -4.27 2.02 0.05
C TYR A 107 -3.87 2.04 1.53
N VAL A 108 -4.74 2.54 2.41
CA VAL A 108 -4.52 2.56 3.87
C VAL A 108 -4.38 1.14 4.44
N ARG A 109 -5.30 0.23 4.08
CA ARG A 109 -5.25 -1.18 4.49
C ARG A 109 -3.93 -1.85 4.07
N ASP A 110 -3.56 -1.69 2.80
CA ASP A 110 -2.37 -2.33 2.25
C ASP A 110 -1.09 -1.80 2.91
N ALA A 111 -1.03 -0.52 3.22
CA ALA A 111 0.09 0.08 3.93
C ALA A 111 0.12 -0.33 5.41
N GLY A 112 -1.04 -0.31 6.10
CA GLY A 112 -1.14 -0.59 7.54
C GLY A 112 -0.25 0.34 8.37
N GLU A 113 0.52 -0.21 9.31
CA GLU A 113 1.43 0.56 10.18
C GLU A 113 2.55 1.29 9.41
N LEU A 114 2.81 0.90 8.16
CA LEU A 114 3.80 1.53 7.31
C LEU A 114 3.26 2.73 6.49
N LEU A 115 2.03 3.19 6.75
CA LEU A 115 1.39 4.25 5.96
C LEU A 115 2.25 5.53 5.91
N THR A 116 2.73 6.00 7.06
CA THR A 116 3.61 7.18 7.12
C THR A 116 4.93 6.93 6.37
N HIS A 117 5.54 5.76 6.54
CA HIS A 117 6.76 5.40 5.80
C HIS A 117 6.53 5.40 4.28
N LEU A 118 5.38 4.88 3.84
CA LEU A 118 5.02 4.85 2.41
C LEU A 118 4.82 6.26 1.87
N HIS A 119 4.17 7.16 2.60
CA HIS A 119 4.03 8.58 2.22
C HIS A 119 5.40 9.25 2.08
N LEU A 120 6.31 9.03 3.03
CA LEU A 120 7.64 9.63 2.98
C LEU A 120 8.49 9.06 1.84
N LEU A 121 8.40 7.75 1.59
CA LEU A 121 9.09 7.11 0.47
C LEU A 121 8.61 7.66 -0.87
N THR A 122 7.31 7.75 -1.08
CA THR A 122 6.74 8.26 -2.35
C THR A 122 7.03 9.76 -2.55
N ARG A 123 7.05 10.56 -1.47
CA ARG A 123 7.50 11.97 -1.53
C ARG A 123 8.98 12.07 -1.88
N ALA A 124 9.81 11.21 -1.29
CA ALA A 124 11.24 11.16 -1.56
C ALA A 124 11.56 10.69 -2.98
N ASP A 125 10.73 9.84 -3.59
CA ASP A 125 10.90 9.38 -4.98
C ASP A 125 10.55 10.46 -6.03
N CYS A 126 10.10 11.63 -5.61
CA CYS A 126 9.90 12.78 -6.48
C CYS A 126 11.24 13.40 -6.90
N THR A 127 11.90 12.83 -7.92
CA THR A 127 13.22 13.26 -8.39
C THR A 127 13.18 14.21 -9.60
N THR A 128 12.03 14.83 -9.89
CA THR A 128 11.89 15.75 -11.01
C THR A 128 12.64 17.06 -10.78
N ARG A 129 13.40 17.51 -11.80
CA ARG A 129 14.06 18.82 -11.79
C ARG A 129 13.13 19.97 -12.12
N ASN A 130 11.93 19.70 -12.60
CA ASN A 130 10.92 20.71 -12.91
C ASN A 130 10.22 21.13 -11.63
N LYS A 131 10.52 22.34 -11.13
CA LYS A 131 9.97 22.89 -9.90
C LYS A 131 8.43 22.92 -9.90
N LYS A 132 7.81 23.37 -10.99
CA LYS A 132 6.33 23.41 -11.11
C LYS A 132 5.71 22.02 -10.98
N LYS A 133 6.36 20.98 -11.54
CA LYS A 133 5.91 19.58 -11.42
C LYS A 133 6.13 19.07 -10.00
N ALA A 134 7.26 19.38 -9.37
CA ALA A 134 7.53 19.00 -7.98
C ALA A 134 6.50 19.61 -7.01
N ASP A 135 6.22 20.93 -7.15
CA ASP A 135 5.23 21.63 -6.33
C ASP A 135 3.81 21.06 -6.54
N GLY A 136 3.48 20.70 -7.79
CA GLY A 136 2.20 20.04 -8.10
C GLY A 136 2.07 18.68 -7.41
N LEU A 137 3.12 17.84 -7.47
CA LEU A 137 3.15 16.55 -6.79
C LEU A 137 3.09 16.70 -5.27
N ALA A 138 3.81 17.67 -4.68
CA ALA A 138 3.74 17.93 -3.24
C ALA A 138 2.31 18.24 -2.79
N LYS A 139 1.59 19.10 -3.52
CA LYS A 139 0.16 19.40 -3.26
C LYS A 139 -0.72 18.15 -3.36
N THR A 140 -0.45 17.29 -4.34
CA THR A 140 -1.20 16.04 -4.53
C THR A 140 -0.99 15.07 -3.35
N TYR A 141 0.25 14.99 -2.83
CA TYR A 141 0.54 14.23 -1.60
C TYR A 141 -0.20 14.79 -0.40
N ASP A 142 -0.19 16.13 -0.21
CA ASP A 142 -0.89 16.78 0.90
C ASP A 142 -2.40 16.53 0.82
N GLN A 143 -2.98 16.60 -0.38
CA GLN A 143 -4.39 16.30 -0.60
C GLN A 143 -4.75 14.84 -0.26
N LEU A 144 -3.90 13.87 -0.63
CA LEU A 144 -4.12 12.48 -0.29
C LEU A 144 -4.03 12.26 1.23
N GLU A 145 -3.00 12.81 1.89
CA GLU A 145 -2.85 12.68 3.35
C GLU A 145 -4.08 13.26 4.07
N LYS A 146 -4.52 14.46 3.68
CA LYS A 146 -5.74 15.07 4.24
C LYS A 146 -6.98 14.22 4.01
N ARG A 147 -7.18 13.70 2.79
CA ARG A 147 -8.32 12.85 2.48
C ARG A 147 -8.32 11.56 3.31
N ILE A 148 -7.14 10.97 3.53
CA ILE A 148 -7.00 9.81 4.42
C ILE A 148 -7.40 10.19 5.84
N GLU A 149 -6.92 11.32 6.37
CA GLU A 149 -7.29 11.82 7.71
C GLU A 149 -8.81 12.00 7.85
N ASP A 150 -9.44 12.64 6.86
CA ASP A 150 -10.88 12.88 6.84
C ASP A 150 -11.67 11.54 6.83
N LEU A 151 -11.27 10.57 5.99
CA LEU A 151 -11.88 9.23 5.94
C LEU A 151 -11.63 8.44 7.24
N MET A 152 -10.42 8.53 7.81
CA MET A 152 -10.10 7.87 9.08
C MET A 152 -10.94 8.41 10.23
N ALA A 153 -11.19 9.72 10.25
CA ALA A 153 -12.07 10.35 11.24
C ALA A 153 -13.54 9.92 11.09
N GLN A 154 -14.00 9.72 9.85
CA GLN A 154 -15.39 9.34 9.56
C GLN A 154 -15.66 7.84 9.76
N GLU A 155 -14.73 6.98 9.43
CA GLU A 155 -14.95 5.55 9.26
C GLU A 155 -14.11 4.67 10.19
N GLU A 156 -13.32 5.23 11.11
CA GLU A 156 -12.36 4.48 11.94
C GLU A 156 -11.43 3.56 11.11
N LEU A 157 -10.90 4.06 9.99
CA LEU A 157 -10.09 3.27 9.04
C LEU A 157 -8.91 2.52 9.65
N ASN A 158 -8.42 2.93 10.82
CA ASN A 158 -7.37 2.22 11.55
C ASN A 158 -7.76 0.78 11.95
N LYS A 159 -9.06 0.49 11.91
CA LYS A 159 -9.63 -0.82 12.24
C LYS A 159 -10.49 -1.32 11.09
N ILE A 160 -9.98 -1.26 9.84
CA ILE A 160 -10.72 -1.81 8.70
C ILE A 160 -10.93 -3.31 8.91
N ARG A 161 -12.15 -3.64 9.29
CA ARG A 161 -12.65 -4.99 9.48
C ARG A 161 -14.07 -5.06 8.93
N PRO A 162 -14.58 -6.24 8.58
CA PRO A 162 -16.00 -6.40 8.27
C PRO A 162 -16.89 -5.91 9.40
N ASP A 163 -18.11 -5.53 9.08
CA ASP A 163 -19.12 -5.14 10.06
C ASP A 163 -19.63 -6.33 10.89
N LEU A 164 -19.26 -7.57 10.52
CA LEU A 164 -19.50 -8.80 11.27
C LEU A 164 -18.18 -9.50 11.61
N THR A 165 -18.11 -10.05 12.80
CA THR A 165 -16.99 -10.90 13.27
C THR A 165 -17.12 -12.33 12.74
N GLY A 166 -16.03 -13.12 12.83
CA GLY A 166 -16.08 -14.55 12.47
C GLY A 166 -17.08 -15.35 13.28
N ASP A 167 -17.29 -15.02 14.56
CA ASP A 167 -18.24 -15.69 15.44
C ASP A 167 -19.69 -15.36 15.02
N GLU A 168 -19.99 -14.11 14.72
CA GLU A 168 -21.29 -13.69 14.19
C GLU A 168 -21.59 -14.32 12.84
N ILE A 169 -20.60 -14.42 11.93
CA ILE A 169 -20.75 -15.13 10.66
C ILE A 169 -21.14 -16.60 10.90
N MET A 170 -20.43 -17.30 11.79
CA MET A 170 -20.75 -18.69 12.13
C MET A 170 -22.15 -18.84 12.70
N GLN A 171 -22.55 -17.93 13.58
CA GLN A 171 -23.88 -17.92 14.19
C GLN A 171 -24.99 -17.66 13.16
N ILE A 172 -24.82 -16.67 12.27
CA ILE A 172 -25.81 -16.32 11.24
C ILE A 172 -25.98 -17.46 10.24
N LEU A 173 -24.87 -18.10 9.83
CA LEU A 173 -24.91 -19.19 8.85
C LEU A 173 -25.19 -20.57 9.45
N GLY A 174 -25.19 -20.71 10.78
CA GLY A 174 -25.38 -21.98 11.46
C GLY A 174 -24.26 -23.00 11.20
N ILE A 175 -23.02 -22.55 11.01
CA ILE A 175 -21.88 -23.39 10.64
C ILE A 175 -20.80 -23.41 11.74
N LYS A 176 -20.00 -24.48 11.76
CA LYS A 176 -18.83 -24.59 12.64
C LYS A 176 -17.61 -23.88 12.01
N PRO A 177 -16.53 -23.62 12.81
CA PRO A 177 -15.29 -23.11 12.27
C PRO A 177 -14.80 -23.93 11.07
N SER A 178 -14.59 -23.25 9.93
CA SER A 178 -14.24 -23.90 8.68
C SER A 178 -13.64 -22.87 7.70
N PRO A 179 -12.96 -23.29 6.63
CA PRO A 179 -12.42 -22.37 5.62
C PRO A 179 -13.47 -21.46 4.97
N ILE A 180 -14.75 -21.86 4.99
CA ILE A 180 -15.84 -21.05 4.42
C ILE A 180 -16.09 -19.78 5.25
N VAL A 181 -15.86 -19.82 6.58
CA VAL A 181 -15.94 -18.62 7.43
C VAL A 181 -14.91 -17.58 7.00
N GLY A 182 -13.69 -18.02 6.66
CA GLY A 182 -12.65 -17.14 6.12
C GLY A 182 -13.08 -16.49 4.79
N LYS A 183 -13.68 -17.25 3.88
CA LYS A 183 -14.19 -16.71 2.59
C LYS A 183 -15.33 -15.72 2.81
N ALA A 184 -16.24 -16.00 3.73
CA ALA A 184 -17.33 -15.09 4.10
C ALA A 184 -16.78 -13.79 4.71
N TYR A 185 -15.77 -13.91 5.57
CA TYR A 185 -15.09 -12.75 6.16
C TYR A 185 -14.40 -11.90 5.11
N GLU A 186 -13.68 -12.52 4.16
CA GLU A 186 -13.05 -11.81 3.04
C GLU A 186 -14.09 -11.13 2.15
N PHE A 187 -15.20 -11.78 1.84
CA PHE A 187 -16.30 -11.18 1.08
C PHE A 187 -16.84 -9.92 1.76
N LEU A 188 -17.15 -9.99 3.07
CA LEU A 188 -17.64 -8.85 3.83
C LEU A 188 -16.58 -7.74 3.97
N LEU A 189 -15.29 -8.10 4.02
CA LEU A 189 -14.20 -7.13 4.03
C LEU A 189 -14.12 -6.38 2.69
N GLU A 190 -14.27 -7.06 1.56
CA GLU A 190 -14.31 -6.41 0.25
C GLU A 190 -15.51 -5.47 0.12
N LEU A 191 -16.69 -5.85 0.63
CA LEU A 191 -17.86 -4.96 0.69
C LEU A 191 -17.57 -3.70 1.52
N ARG A 192 -16.94 -3.88 2.69
CA ARG A 192 -16.54 -2.76 3.55
C ARG A 192 -15.56 -1.81 2.86
N LEU A 193 -14.58 -2.36 2.13
CA LEU A 193 -13.60 -1.56 1.38
C LEU A 193 -14.26 -0.80 0.23
N GLU A 194 -15.24 -1.40 -0.44
CA GLU A 194 -15.91 -0.79 -1.59
C GLU A 194 -16.90 0.30 -1.16
N HIS A 195 -17.73 0.01 -0.18
CA HIS A 195 -18.89 0.85 0.17
C HIS A 195 -18.75 1.61 1.49
N GLY A 196 -17.66 1.38 2.25
CA GLY A 196 -17.52 1.88 3.63
C GLY A 196 -18.36 1.08 4.63
N PRO A 197 -18.53 1.61 5.86
CA PRO A 197 -19.36 0.97 6.89
C PRO A 197 -20.81 0.87 6.43
N GLN A 198 -21.36 -0.35 6.45
CA GLN A 198 -22.76 -0.59 6.06
C GLN A 198 -23.66 -0.87 7.27
N GLY A 199 -23.06 -1.22 8.42
CA GLY A 199 -23.75 -1.68 9.61
C GLY A 199 -24.08 -3.18 9.58
N GLU A 200 -24.32 -3.73 10.78
CA GLU A 200 -24.50 -5.18 10.98
C GLU A 200 -25.67 -5.77 10.20
N GLU A 201 -26.83 -5.09 10.17
CA GLU A 201 -28.02 -5.61 9.48
C GLU A 201 -27.80 -5.77 7.98
N LYS A 202 -27.23 -4.76 7.33
CA LYS A 202 -26.96 -4.84 5.90
C LYS A 202 -25.84 -5.83 5.57
N ALA A 203 -24.83 -5.91 6.41
CA ALA A 203 -23.77 -6.91 6.27
C ALA A 203 -24.33 -8.34 6.38
N LYS A 204 -25.30 -8.56 7.28
CA LYS A 204 -26.03 -9.83 7.42
C LYS A 204 -26.85 -10.17 6.18
N GLU A 205 -27.56 -9.20 5.60
CA GLU A 205 -28.32 -9.41 4.37
C GLU A 205 -27.40 -9.83 3.22
N GLU A 206 -26.28 -9.12 3.02
CA GLU A 206 -25.32 -9.43 1.98
C GLU A 206 -24.64 -10.78 2.22
N LEU A 207 -24.31 -11.13 3.47
CA LEU A 207 -23.77 -12.43 3.84
C LEU A 207 -24.73 -13.58 3.46
N LEU A 208 -26.03 -13.41 3.74
CA LEU A 208 -27.05 -14.42 3.42
C LEU A 208 -27.29 -14.57 1.91
N LYS A 209 -27.17 -13.48 1.13
CA LYS A 209 -27.21 -13.54 -0.34
C LYS A 209 -25.99 -14.31 -0.86
N TRP A 210 -24.80 -13.91 -0.43
CA TRP A 210 -23.57 -14.59 -0.81
C TRP A 210 -23.60 -16.09 -0.46
N TRP A 211 -24.11 -16.44 0.73
CA TRP A 211 -24.21 -17.83 1.15
C TRP A 211 -25.11 -18.69 0.25
N LYS A 212 -26.22 -18.12 -0.23
CA LYS A 212 -27.11 -18.82 -1.20
C LYS A 212 -26.45 -19.08 -2.55
N GLU A 213 -25.49 -18.27 -2.95
CA GLU A 213 -24.76 -18.43 -4.20
C GLU A 213 -23.63 -19.45 -4.10
N GLN A 214 -23.22 -19.84 -2.89
CA GLN A 214 -22.16 -20.83 -2.65
C GLN A 214 -22.69 -22.26 -2.51
N ASN A 215 -24.01 -22.43 -2.33
CA ASN A 215 -24.72 -23.71 -2.19
C ASN A 215 -25.66 -23.95 -3.36
#